data_06b34d9111ff0399f05367818a748173
#
_entry.id   06b34d9111ff0399f05367818a748173
#
_cell.length_a   1.000
_cell.length_b   1.000
_cell.length_c   1.000
_cell.angle_alpha   90.00
_cell.angle_beta   90.00
_cell.angle_gamma   90.00
#
_symmetry.space_group_name_H-M   'P 1'
#
loop_
_entity.id
_entity.type
_entity.pdbx_description
1 polymer ?
#
loop_
_entity_poly.entity_id
_entity_poly.type
_entity_poly.pdbx_seq_one_letter_code
_entity_poly.pdbx_strand_id
1 'polypeptide(L)'
;MKSLKTPLRYPGGKSRACVKMDPYIPDLREYKEYREPFLGGGSVAIHITKKYPDLKLWVNDLYEPLCNFWTVLQNKTLGYKMYKRLQELKSRYPDQGSARGLFQEAKDLVNDDSISPVYLSLIHI
;
A
#
# COMPACT_ATOMS: atom_id res chain seq x y z
N MET A 1 14.06 2.28 -15.22
CA MET A 1 13.37 2.65 -13.96
C MET A 1 12.33 1.61 -13.62
N LYS A 2 12.36 1.01 -12.41
CA LYS A 2 11.31 0.08 -12.02
C LYS A 2 9.98 0.82 -11.93
N SER A 3 8.94 0.29 -12.55
CA SER A 3 7.60 0.88 -12.50
C SER A 3 7.08 0.91 -11.06
N LEU A 4 6.60 2.06 -10.61
CA LEU A 4 5.95 2.19 -9.31
C LEU A 4 4.74 1.24 -9.23
N LYS A 5 4.71 0.42 -8.19
CA LYS A 5 3.61 -0.53 -7.91
C LYS A 5 3.24 -0.43 -6.43
N THR A 6 2.03 -0.86 -6.11
CA THR A 6 1.65 -0.96 -4.70
C THR A 6 2.58 -1.90 -3.95
N PRO A 7 3.05 -1.52 -2.74
CA PRO A 7 3.84 -2.40 -1.89
C PRO A 7 3.00 -3.49 -1.21
N LEU A 8 1.68 -3.39 -1.27
CA LEU A 8 0.75 -4.30 -0.62
C LEU A 8 0.19 -5.34 -1.58
N ARG A 9 0.13 -6.60 -1.13
CA ARG A 9 -0.72 -7.64 -1.70
C ARG A 9 -2.06 -7.60 -0.96
N TYR A 10 -2.98 -6.84 -1.49
CA TYR A 10 -4.28 -6.63 -0.84
C TYR A 10 -5.37 -7.48 -1.49
N PRO A 11 -6.24 -8.16 -0.71
CA PRO A 11 -7.38 -8.90 -1.26
C PRO A 11 -8.24 -8.00 -2.15
N GLY A 12 -8.56 -8.48 -3.34
CA GLY A 12 -9.29 -7.67 -4.33
C GLY A 12 -8.46 -6.57 -5.01
N GLY A 13 -7.13 -6.55 -4.83
CA GLY A 13 -6.23 -5.59 -5.47
C GLY A 13 -6.36 -5.57 -6.99
N LYS A 14 -6.40 -4.39 -7.59
CA LYS A 14 -6.69 -4.14 -9.00
C LYS A 14 -5.45 -3.99 -9.89
N SER A 15 -4.25 -4.33 -9.41
CA SER A 15 -3.00 -4.10 -10.16
C SER A 15 -3.00 -4.68 -11.57
N ARG A 16 -3.60 -5.87 -11.75
CA ARG A 16 -3.72 -6.51 -13.08
C ARG A 16 -4.89 -5.95 -13.89
N ALA A 17 -5.90 -5.41 -13.23
CA ALA A 17 -7.08 -4.87 -13.88
C ALA A 17 -6.89 -3.44 -14.37
N CYS A 18 -5.96 -2.66 -13.78
CA CYS A 18 -5.78 -1.24 -14.10
C CYS A 18 -5.62 -0.97 -15.60
N VAL A 19 -4.80 -1.77 -16.29
CA VAL A 19 -4.60 -1.61 -17.75
C VAL A 19 -5.88 -1.92 -18.53
N LYS A 20 -6.66 -2.90 -18.08
CA LYS A 20 -7.94 -3.25 -18.72
C LYS A 20 -9.02 -2.21 -18.46
N MET A 21 -8.90 -1.48 -17.35
CA MET A 21 -9.84 -0.40 -16.98
C MET A 21 -9.57 0.91 -17.73
N ASP A 22 -8.34 1.12 -18.19
CA ASP A 22 -7.92 2.36 -18.85
C ASP A 22 -8.86 2.86 -19.96
N PRO A 23 -9.36 2.01 -20.88
CA PRO A 23 -10.27 2.46 -21.93
C PRO A 23 -11.62 2.98 -21.42
N TYR A 24 -11.97 2.65 -20.18
CA TYR A 24 -13.25 3.03 -19.54
C TYR A 24 -13.08 4.20 -18.58
N ILE A 25 -11.84 4.63 -18.31
CA ILE A 25 -11.56 5.81 -17.48
C ILE A 25 -11.52 7.03 -18.41
N PRO A 26 -12.29 8.10 -18.13
CA PRO A 26 -12.25 9.31 -18.93
C PRO A 26 -10.87 9.96 -18.86
N ASP A 27 -10.57 10.86 -19.79
CA ASP A 27 -9.35 11.66 -19.72
C ASP A 27 -9.41 12.58 -18.49
N LEU A 28 -8.49 12.37 -17.54
CA LEU A 28 -8.50 13.11 -16.29
C LEU A 28 -7.72 14.44 -16.33
N ARG A 29 -7.18 14.84 -17.47
CA ARG A 29 -6.43 16.12 -17.61
C ARG A 29 -7.28 17.35 -17.38
N GLU A 30 -8.58 17.25 -17.60
CA GLU A 30 -9.54 18.35 -17.36
C GLU A 30 -10.06 18.44 -15.93
N TYR A 31 -9.74 17.44 -15.10
CA TYR A 31 -10.18 17.39 -13.71
C TYR A 31 -9.09 17.91 -12.76
N LYS A 32 -9.51 18.53 -11.68
CA LYS A 32 -8.61 19.09 -10.66
C LYS A 32 -8.23 18.07 -9.59
N GLU A 33 -9.07 17.06 -9.39
CA GLU A 33 -8.92 16.10 -8.30
C GLU A 33 -9.54 14.75 -8.69
N TYR A 34 -8.85 13.68 -8.32
CA TYR A 34 -9.36 12.31 -8.36
C TYR A 34 -9.63 11.84 -6.93
N ARG A 35 -10.78 11.21 -6.72
CA ARG A 35 -11.19 10.71 -5.41
C ARG A 35 -11.39 9.20 -5.42
N GLU A 36 -10.78 8.53 -4.44
CA GLU A 36 -10.90 7.08 -4.24
C GLU A 36 -11.28 6.80 -2.77
N PRO A 37 -12.59 6.64 -2.45
CA PRO A 37 -13.05 6.47 -1.08
C PRO A 37 -12.77 5.07 -0.50
N PHE A 38 -12.44 4.08 -1.32
CA PHE A 38 -12.14 2.70 -0.95
C PHE A 38 -10.76 2.33 -1.49
N LEU A 39 -9.72 2.90 -0.91
CA LEU A 39 -8.34 2.83 -1.43
C LEU A 39 -7.79 1.41 -1.47
N GLY A 40 -8.02 0.61 -0.43
CA GLY A 40 -7.49 -0.75 -0.32
C GLY A 40 -5.97 -0.79 -0.50
N GLY A 41 -5.49 -1.65 -1.37
CA GLY A 41 -4.07 -1.77 -1.70
C GLY A 41 -3.49 -0.62 -2.54
N GLY A 42 -4.27 0.40 -2.88
CA GLY A 42 -3.81 1.60 -3.58
C GLY A 42 -3.41 1.39 -5.05
N SER A 43 -3.78 0.26 -5.66
CA SER A 43 -3.35 -0.06 -7.03
C SER A 43 -3.87 0.92 -8.05
N VAL A 44 -5.14 1.34 -7.93
CA VAL A 44 -5.77 2.27 -8.88
C VAL A 44 -5.23 3.67 -8.66
N ALA A 45 -5.16 4.16 -7.43
CA ALA A 45 -4.57 5.47 -7.11
C ALA A 45 -3.14 5.60 -7.65
N ILE A 46 -2.29 4.58 -7.46
CA ILE A 46 -0.93 4.57 -8.00
C ILE A 46 -0.94 4.57 -9.53
N HIS A 47 -1.84 3.82 -10.16
CA HIS A 47 -1.99 3.79 -11.62
C HIS A 47 -2.38 5.17 -12.16
N ILE A 48 -3.35 5.85 -11.53
CA ILE A 48 -3.76 7.21 -11.88
C ILE A 48 -2.62 8.21 -11.69
N THR A 49 -1.90 8.17 -10.57
CA THR A 49 -0.74 9.05 -10.32
C THR A 49 0.34 8.92 -11.40
N LYS A 50 0.59 7.71 -11.88
CA LYS A 50 1.58 7.49 -12.96
C LYS A 50 1.14 8.07 -14.29
N LYS A 51 -0.15 8.03 -14.57
CA LYS A 51 -0.73 8.51 -15.83
C LYS A 51 -0.96 10.03 -15.81
N TYR A 52 -1.30 10.56 -14.63
CA TYR A 52 -1.64 11.97 -14.39
C TYR A 52 -0.89 12.50 -13.16
N PRO A 53 0.42 12.77 -13.27
CA PRO A 53 1.27 13.09 -12.11
C PRO A 53 0.90 14.40 -11.42
N ASP A 54 0.28 15.34 -12.11
CA ASP A 54 -0.13 16.65 -11.57
C ASP A 54 -1.54 16.66 -10.98
N LEU A 55 -2.27 15.54 -11.13
CA LEU A 55 -3.63 15.43 -10.62
C LEU A 55 -3.61 15.25 -9.10
N LYS A 56 -4.35 16.10 -8.39
CA LYS A 56 -4.53 15.96 -6.94
C LYS A 56 -5.33 14.69 -6.64
N LEU A 57 -4.80 13.85 -5.75
CA LEU A 57 -5.50 12.67 -5.27
C LEU A 57 -6.05 12.89 -3.86
N TRP A 58 -7.33 12.59 -3.70
CA TRP A 58 -7.96 12.39 -2.41
C TRP A 58 -8.30 10.91 -2.25
N VAL A 59 -7.74 10.27 -1.22
CA VAL A 59 -7.89 8.84 -0.98
C VAL A 59 -8.37 8.59 0.44
N ASN A 60 -9.18 7.56 0.62
CA ASN A 60 -9.70 7.18 1.91
C ASN A 60 -9.91 5.66 2.00
N ASP A 61 -9.89 5.15 3.21
CA ASP A 61 -10.31 3.78 3.52
C ASP A 61 -10.90 3.75 4.93
N LEU A 62 -11.79 2.81 5.19
CA LEU A 62 -12.39 2.63 6.52
C LEU A 62 -11.43 1.90 7.49
N TYR A 63 -10.53 1.08 6.94
CA TYR A 63 -9.62 0.29 7.75
C TYR A 63 -8.44 1.14 8.24
N GLU A 64 -8.49 1.54 9.50
CA GLU A 64 -7.52 2.45 10.13
C GLU A 64 -6.05 2.02 9.99
N PRO A 65 -5.67 0.73 10.21
CA PRO A 65 -4.30 0.28 9.99
C PRO A 65 -3.77 0.55 8.59
N LEU A 66 -4.64 0.41 7.60
CA LEU A 66 -4.31 0.68 6.20
C LEU A 66 -4.10 2.19 5.95
N CYS A 67 -4.95 3.03 6.53
CA CYS A 67 -4.79 4.49 6.47
C CYS A 67 -3.47 4.91 7.11
N ASN A 68 -3.13 4.37 8.27
CA ASN A 68 -1.87 4.64 8.97
C ASN A 68 -0.66 4.23 8.12
N PHE A 69 -0.71 3.07 7.48
CA PHE A 69 0.33 2.61 6.56
C PHE A 69 0.56 3.60 5.42
N TRP A 70 -0.48 4.04 4.74
CA TRP A 70 -0.39 4.99 3.64
C TRP A 70 0.08 6.37 4.10
N THR A 71 -0.37 6.83 5.27
CA THR A 71 0.07 8.09 5.87
C THR A 71 1.57 8.08 6.18
N VAL A 72 2.07 6.98 6.75
CA VAL A 72 3.51 6.81 7.01
C VAL A 72 4.32 6.81 5.73
N LEU A 73 3.85 6.16 4.67
CA LEU A 73 4.53 6.13 3.37
C LEU A 73 4.65 7.50 2.71
N GLN A 74 3.71 8.40 2.92
CA GLN A 74 3.75 9.76 2.38
C GLN A 74 4.82 10.63 3.05
N ASN A 75 5.24 10.28 4.26
CA ASN A 75 6.31 10.97 4.95
C ASN A 75 7.66 10.31 4.64
N LYS A 76 8.57 11.02 3.99
CA LYS A 76 9.88 10.47 3.56
C LYS A 76 10.67 9.88 4.72
N THR A 77 10.73 10.55 5.86
CA THR A 77 11.49 10.10 7.04
C THR A 77 10.87 8.86 7.65
N LEU A 78 9.55 8.87 7.88
CA LEU A 78 8.83 7.74 8.48
C LEU A 78 8.79 6.54 7.53
N GLY A 79 8.54 6.77 6.24
CA GLY A 79 8.55 5.73 5.22
C GLY A 79 9.92 5.04 5.11
N TYR A 80 11.01 5.81 5.18
CA TYR A 80 12.35 5.25 5.20
C TYR A 80 12.64 4.42 6.46
N LYS A 81 12.22 4.90 7.64
CA LYS A 81 12.34 4.14 8.90
C LYS A 81 11.57 2.82 8.82
N MET A 82 10.35 2.85 8.29
CA MET A 82 9.54 1.65 8.08
C MET A 82 10.23 0.66 7.11
N TYR A 83 10.74 1.14 6.00
CA TYR A 83 11.48 0.31 5.04
C TYR A 83 12.70 -0.36 5.68
N LYS A 84 13.50 0.38 6.44
CA LYS A 84 14.64 -0.17 7.18
C LYS A 84 14.21 -1.26 8.15
N ARG A 85 13.15 -1.01 8.92
CA ARG A 85 12.62 -2.01 9.86
C ARG A 85 12.15 -3.27 9.16
N LEU A 86 11.48 -3.15 8.02
CA LEU A 86 11.08 -4.31 7.20
C LEU A 86 12.29 -5.11 6.72
N GLN A 87 13.36 -4.45 6.29
CA GLN A 87 14.59 -5.14 5.89
C GLN A 87 15.24 -5.90 7.04
N GLU A 88 15.32 -5.30 8.23
CA GLU A 88 15.83 -5.96 9.43
C GLU A 88 15.00 -7.20 9.79
N LEU A 89 13.67 -7.09 9.77
CA LEU A 89 12.79 -8.22 10.05
C LEU A 89 12.97 -9.34 9.02
N LYS A 90 13.02 -9.00 7.73
CA LYS A 90 13.26 -10.00 6.67
C LYS A 90 14.62 -10.71 6.82
N SER A 91 15.66 -10.01 7.26
CA SER A 91 16.98 -10.62 7.49
C SER A 91 17.02 -11.58 8.68
N ARG A 92 16.16 -11.35 9.70
CA ARG A 92 16.03 -12.24 10.85
C ARG A 92 15.20 -13.50 10.56
N TYR A 93 14.38 -13.47 9.52
CA TYR A 93 13.48 -14.57 9.14
C TYR A 93 13.70 -14.95 7.67
N PRO A 94 14.86 -15.57 7.34
CA PRO A 94 15.28 -15.75 5.95
C PRO A 94 14.55 -16.89 5.22
N ASP A 95 13.95 -17.82 5.94
CA ASP A 95 13.27 -18.99 5.37
C ASP A 95 11.75 -18.93 5.56
N GLN A 96 11.02 -19.76 4.79
CA GLN A 96 9.56 -19.79 4.84
C GLN A 96 9.00 -20.29 6.18
N GLY A 97 9.73 -21.14 6.89
CA GLY A 97 9.28 -21.67 8.18
C GLY A 97 9.30 -20.59 9.25
N SER A 98 10.41 -19.88 9.39
CA SER A 98 10.56 -18.75 10.31
C SER A 98 9.65 -17.57 9.90
N ALA A 99 9.46 -17.33 8.62
CA ALA A 99 8.58 -16.28 8.11
C ALA A 99 7.09 -16.50 8.46
N ARG A 100 6.65 -17.75 8.63
CA ARG A 100 5.29 -18.06 9.10
C ARG A 100 5.04 -17.55 10.52
N GLY A 101 6.01 -17.72 11.42
CA GLY A 101 5.94 -17.19 12.79
C GLY A 101 5.81 -15.67 12.79
N LEU A 102 6.65 -15.00 12.02
CA LEU A 102 6.59 -13.55 11.86
C LEU A 102 5.26 -13.08 11.25
N PHE A 103 4.72 -13.82 10.28
CA PHE A 103 3.42 -13.51 9.68
C PHE A 103 2.28 -13.60 10.72
N GLN A 104 2.27 -14.65 11.54
CA GLN A 104 1.24 -14.83 12.58
C GLN A 104 1.35 -13.73 13.64
N GLU A 105 2.56 -13.44 14.12
CA GLU A 105 2.81 -12.34 15.05
C GLU A 105 2.34 -10.99 14.49
N ALA A 106 2.68 -10.70 13.24
CA ALA A 106 2.24 -9.48 12.57
C ALA A 106 0.72 -9.38 12.44
N LYS A 107 0.07 -10.51 12.15
CA LYS A 107 -1.39 -10.59 12.07
C LYS A 107 -2.06 -10.32 13.41
N ASP A 108 -1.54 -10.89 14.47
CA ASP A 108 -2.07 -10.70 15.83
C ASP A 108 -1.90 -9.25 16.27
N LEU A 109 -0.74 -8.63 16.00
CA LEU A 109 -0.46 -7.23 16.30
C LEU A 109 -1.31 -6.24 15.50
N VAL A 110 -1.65 -6.55 14.25
CA VAL A 110 -2.54 -5.70 13.43
C VAL A 110 -3.99 -5.75 13.92
N ASN A 111 -4.40 -6.87 14.51
CA ASN A 111 -5.73 -7.04 15.09
C ASN A 111 -5.83 -6.51 16.53
N ASP A 112 -4.72 -6.15 17.14
CA ASP A 112 -4.65 -5.47 18.43
C ASP A 112 -4.49 -3.96 18.21
N ASP A 113 -5.06 -3.12 19.05
CA ASP A 113 -5.11 -1.64 18.90
C ASP A 113 -3.73 -0.94 18.93
N SER A 114 -2.64 -1.69 19.10
CA SER A 114 -1.25 -1.19 19.12
C SER A 114 -0.57 -1.19 17.75
N ILE A 115 -1.20 -0.65 16.73
CA ILE A 115 -0.87 -0.91 15.33
C ILE A 115 0.40 -0.20 14.84
N SER A 116 1.39 -0.98 14.43
CA SER A 116 2.52 -0.49 13.63
C SER A 116 2.26 -0.73 12.13
N PRO A 117 2.37 0.29 11.27
CA PRO A 117 2.26 0.15 9.81
C PRO A 117 3.21 -0.88 9.19
N VAL A 118 4.31 -1.18 9.87
CA VAL A 118 5.29 -2.21 9.47
C VAL A 118 4.64 -3.60 9.45
N TYR A 119 3.85 -3.93 10.46
CA TYR A 119 3.21 -5.25 10.56
C TYR A 119 2.13 -5.46 9.50
N LEU A 120 1.40 -4.40 9.15
CA LEU A 120 0.46 -4.47 8.03
C LEU A 120 1.16 -4.84 6.71
N SER A 121 2.32 -4.27 6.45
CA SER A 121 3.12 -4.62 5.27
C SER A 121 3.57 -6.08 5.27
N LEU A 122 3.88 -6.65 6.44
CA LEU A 122 4.34 -8.03 6.58
C LEU A 122 3.23 -9.05 6.28
N ILE A 123 1.98 -8.80 6.67
CA ILE A 123 0.88 -9.74 6.39
C ILE A 123 0.48 -9.78 4.92
N HIS A 124 0.95 -8.83 4.11
CA HIS A 124 0.65 -8.75 2.68
C HIS A 124 1.86 -9.11 1.78
N ILE A 125 2.94 -9.61 2.38
CA ILE A 125 4.08 -10.18 1.68
C ILE A 125 3.83 -11.67 1.43
#